data_ca911e47f021317c0dfceb76546adf32
#
_entry.id   ca911e47f021317c0dfceb76546adf32
#
_cell.length_a   1.000
_cell.length_b   1.000
_cell.length_c   1.000
_cell.angle_alpha   90.00
_cell.angle_beta   90.00
_cell.angle_gamma   90.00
#
_symmetry.space_group_name_H-M   'P 1'
#
loop_
_entity.id
_entity.type
_entity.pdbx_description
1 polymer ?
#
loop_
_entity_poly.entity_id
_entity_poly.type
_entity_poly.pdbx_seq_one_letter_code
_entity_poly.pdbx_strand_id
1 'polypeptide(L)'
;MIVWLNGTHGAGKTTTSGLVQQLIPDSRVFDAEKVGETLMDIKPGLPGPGADNFQHWPPWRPLVVETARRVLDYAGGTLVVPMTVLVEQYWREISAGLAQHAIPVRHFVLHADQDTLRGRIAGDILGPNSPFRLQYLEPYAEAARTWLHAEAEVVDTTHLTPAEAALQIAEAVKG
;
A
#
# COMPACT_ATOMS: atom_id res chain seq x y z
N MET A 1 -11.44 10.38 4.02
CA MET A 1 -11.10 9.03 4.52
C MET A 1 -9.91 8.46 3.75
N ILE A 2 -9.31 7.34 4.19
CA ILE A 2 -8.26 6.63 3.45
C ILE A 2 -8.75 5.22 3.09
N VAL A 3 -8.48 4.81 1.84
CA VAL A 3 -8.58 3.44 1.34
C VAL A 3 -7.15 2.95 1.11
N TRP A 4 -6.61 2.19 2.05
CA TRP A 4 -5.25 1.68 1.97
C TRP A 4 -5.23 0.33 1.27
N LEU A 5 -4.49 0.23 0.16
CA LEU A 5 -4.33 -1.01 -0.60
C LEU A 5 -2.93 -1.58 -0.35
N ASN A 6 -2.83 -2.52 0.58
CA ASN A 6 -1.62 -3.27 0.89
C ASN A 6 -1.47 -4.49 -0.03
N GLY A 7 -0.36 -5.17 0.08
CA GLY A 7 -0.01 -6.34 -0.72
C GLY A 7 1.42 -6.25 -1.22
N THR A 8 1.95 -7.35 -1.73
CA THR A 8 3.32 -7.38 -2.25
C THR A 8 3.41 -6.96 -3.72
N HIS A 9 4.59 -7.02 -4.31
CA HIS A 9 4.79 -6.85 -5.75
C HIS A 9 4.03 -7.92 -6.52
N GLY A 10 3.49 -7.57 -7.69
CA GLY A 10 2.65 -8.47 -8.49
C GLY A 10 1.19 -8.59 -8.01
N ALA A 11 0.82 -8.05 -6.84
CA ALA A 11 -0.56 -8.09 -6.34
C ALA A 11 -1.53 -7.17 -7.10
N GLY A 12 -1.02 -6.23 -7.93
CA GLY A 12 -1.84 -5.36 -8.76
C GLY A 12 -2.25 -4.03 -8.12
N LYS A 13 -1.63 -3.61 -7.02
CA LYS A 13 -2.00 -2.40 -6.27
C LYS A 13 -2.14 -1.14 -7.13
N THR A 14 -1.14 -0.84 -7.95
CA THR A 14 -1.11 0.36 -8.80
C THR A 14 -2.28 0.39 -9.79
N THR A 15 -2.52 -0.72 -10.48
CA THR A 15 -3.63 -0.82 -11.43
C THR A 15 -4.97 -0.73 -10.72
N THR A 16 -5.14 -1.49 -9.63
CA THR A 16 -6.39 -1.51 -8.86
C THR A 16 -6.68 -0.15 -8.23
N SER A 17 -5.66 0.58 -7.73
CA SER A 17 -5.87 1.91 -7.13
C SER A 17 -6.40 2.93 -8.13
N GLY A 18 -5.91 2.91 -9.36
CA GLY A 18 -6.43 3.78 -10.44
C GLY A 18 -7.89 3.47 -10.79
N LEU A 19 -8.27 2.18 -10.77
CA LEU A 19 -9.65 1.76 -11.01
C LEU A 19 -10.58 2.08 -9.82
N VAL A 20 -10.13 1.87 -8.59
CA VAL A 20 -10.85 2.27 -7.36
C VAL A 20 -11.12 3.78 -7.37
N GLN A 21 -10.13 4.58 -7.77
CA GLN A 21 -10.30 6.03 -7.91
C GLN A 21 -11.44 6.40 -8.87
N GLN A 22 -11.62 5.66 -9.96
CA GLN A 22 -12.72 5.93 -10.91
C GLN A 22 -14.10 5.55 -10.35
N LEU A 23 -14.16 4.61 -9.39
CA LEU A 23 -15.39 4.07 -8.82
C LEU A 23 -15.85 4.81 -7.54
N ILE A 24 -14.95 5.52 -6.87
CA ILE A 24 -15.25 6.27 -5.65
C ILE A 24 -15.23 7.77 -5.99
N PRO A 25 -16.38 8.46 -5.91
CA PRO A 25 -16.44 9.91 -6.14
C PRO A 25 -15.49 10.68 -5.22
N ASP A 26 -14.95 11.78 -5.71
CA ASP A 26 -14.03 12.69 -4.99
C ASP A 26 -12.80 11.98 -4.41
N SER A 27 -12.37 10.88 -5.03
CA SER A 27 -11.17 10.17 -4.61
C SER A 27 -9.95 10.56 -5.44
N ARG A 28 -8.76 10.38 -4.84
CA ARG A 28 -7.44 10.65 -5.43
C ARG A 28 -6.48 9.55 -5.04
N VAL A 29 -5.60 9.15 -5.96
CA VAL A 29 -4.49 8.25 -5.62
C VAL A 29 -3.40 9.06 -4.93
N PHE A 30 -3.00 8.62 -3.74
CA PHE A 30 -1.84 9.12 -3.01
C PHE A 30 -0.75 8.05 -2.94
N ASP A 31 0.28 8.22 -3.75
CA ASP A 31 1.43 7.33 -3.76
C ASP A 31 2.39 7.69 -2.61
N ALA A 32 2.35 6.91 -1.53
CA ALA A 32 3.19 7.12 -0.35
C ALA A 32 4.68 6.80 -0.60
N GLU A 33 5.04 6.11 -1.71
CA GLU A 33 6.43 5.92 -2.13
C GLU A 33 7.08 7.27 -2.45
N LYS A 34 6.33 8.22 -3.01
CA LYS A 34 6.86 9.57 -3.35
C LYS A 34 7.35 10.34 -2.12
N VAL A 35 6.75 10.13 -0.97
CA VAL A 35 7.25 10.68 0.31
C VAL A 35 8.61 10.06 0.64
N GLY A 36 8.75 8.76 0.43
CA GLY A 36 10.01 8.02 0.64
C GLY A 36 11.09 8.46 -0.34
N GLU A 37 10.77 8.56 -1.63
CA GLU A 37 11.70 9.04 -2.66
C GLU A 37 12.21 10.45 -2.32
N THR A 38 11.33 11.37 -1.92
CA THR A 38 11.72 12.72 -1.48
C THR A 38 12.70 12.68 -0.32
N LEU A 39 12.47 11.81 0.69
CA LEU A 39 13.41 11.64 1.79
C LEU A 39 14.76 11.09 1.31
N MET A 40 14.75 10.14 0.38
CA MET A 40 15.98 9.59 -0.20
C MET A 40 16.78 10.65 -0.98
N ASP A 41 16.09 11.55 -1.69
CA ASP A 41 16.73 12.66 -2.42
C ASP A 41 17.38 13.66 -1.48
N ILE A 42 16.77 13.96 -0.33
CA ILE A 42 17.33 14.83 0.71
C ILE A 42 18.57 14.17 1.35
N LYS A 43 18.70 12.85 1.27
CA LYS A 43 19.80 12.06 1.83
C LYS A 43 20.09 12.38 3.31
N PRO A 44 19.15 12.13 4.22
CA PRO A 44 19.32 12.48 5.62
C PRO A 44 20.46 11.73 6.33
N GLY A 45 21.21 10.90 5.60
CA GLY A 45 22.38 10.22 6.14
C GLY A 45 22.07 9.25 7.27
N LEU A 46 21.07 8.37 7.08
CA LEU A 46 20.81 7.31 8.05
C LEU A 46 21.91 6.26 8.00
N PRO A 47 22.73 6.13 9.04
CA PRO A 47 23.67 5.04 9.15
C PRO A 47 22.93 3.75 9.49
N GLY A 48 23.23 2.66 8.82
CA GLY A 48 22.80 1.35 9.24
C GLY A 48 22.22 0.47 8.16
N PRO A 49 21.90 -0.80 8.48
CA PRO A 49 21.22 -1.72 7.58
C PRO A 49 19.84 -1.17 7.18
N GLY A 50 19.53 -1.23 5.87
CA GLY A 50 18.25 -0.73 5.35
C GLY A 50 18.23 0.75 4.97
N ALA A 51 19.39 1.39 4.87
CA ALA A 51 19.52 2.78 4.39
C ALA A 51 18.97 2.99 2.96
N ASP A 52 18.83 1.92 2.21
CA ASP A 52 18.26 1.85 0.86
C ASP A 52 16.73 1.69 0.84
N ASN A 53 16.10 1.45 2.00
CA ASN A 53 14.64 1.32 2.13
C ASN A 53 14.09 2.41 3.05
N PHE A 54 13.43 3.40 2.45
CA PHE A 54 12.85 4.53 3.17
C PHE A 54 11.84 4.15 4.26
N GLN A 55 11.20 2.99 4.19
CA GLN A 55 10.26 2.54 5.23
C GLN A 55 10.94 2.34 6.58
N HIS A 56 12.24 1.98 6.59
CA HIS A 56 13.03 1.86 7.80
C HIS A 56 13.41 3.22 8.42
N TRP A 57 13.23 4.31 7.68
CA TRP A 57 13.55 5.64 8.16
C TRP A 57 12.41 6.18 9.04
N PRO A 58 12.68 6.51 10.31
CA PRO A 58 11.63 6.98 11.22
C PRO A 58 10.78 8.14 10.69
N PRO A 59 11.33 9.13 9.95
CA PRO A 59 10.55 10.25 9.42
C PRO A 59 9.50 9.86 8.38
N TRP A 60 9.66 8.75 7.66
CA TRP A 60 8.75 8.40 6.56
C TRP A 60 7.30 8.23 7.03
N ARG A 61 7.09 7.47 8.09
CA ARG A 61 5.74 7.15 8.57
C ARG A 61 4.94 8.38 9.02
N PRO A 62 5.48 9.27 9.88
CA PRO A 62 4.76 10.49 10.23
C PRO A 62 4.58 11.45 9.05
N LEU A 63 5.50 11.50 8.07
CA LEU A 63 5.34 12.32 6.87
C LEU A 63 4.24 11.79 5.96
N VAL A 64 4.07 10.48 5.82
CA VAL A 64 2.92 9.88 5.12
C VAL A 64 1.61 10.32 5.77
N VAL A 65 1.52 10.24 7.10
CA VAL A 65 0.34 10.66 7.85
C VAL A 65 0.07 12.16 7.66
N GLU A 66 1.07 13.00 7.84
CA GLU A 66 0.91 14.46 7.72
C GLU A 66 0.55 14.88 6.29
N THR A 67 1.16 14.26 5.27
CA THR A 67 0.82 14.52 3.87
C THR A 67 -0.63 14.16 3.59
N ALA A 68 -1.06 12.96 3.99
CA ALA A 68 -2.44 12.52 3.82
C ALA A 68 -3.43 13.47 4.51
N ARG A 69 -3.13 13.85 5.76
CA ARG A 69 -3.93 14.78 6.54
C ARG A 69 -4.09 16.13 5.83
N ARG A 70 -2.96 16.74 5.41
CA ARG A 70 -2.99 18.05 4.74
C ARG A 70 -3.75 18.02 3.42
N VAL A 71 -3.60 16.95 2.65
CA VAL A 71 -4.35 16.80 1.39
C VAL A 71 -5.84 16.66 1.68
N LEU A 72 -6.24 15.86 2.67
CA LEU A 72 -7.65 15.70 3.05
C LEU A 72 -8.24 16.97 3.64
N ASP A 73 -7.50 17.72 4.47
CA ASP A 73 -7.94 19.00 5.02
C ASP A 73 -8.19 20.03 3.91
N TYR A 74 -7.37 20.03 2.86
CA TYR A 74 -7.47 20.98 1.76
C TYR A 74 -8.53 20.59 0.73
N ALA A 75 -8.55 19.33 0.33
CA ALA A 75 -9.34 18.86 -0.82
C ALA A 75 -10.57 18.03 -0.45
N GLY A 76 -10.65 17.56 0.80
CA GLY A 76 -11.68 16.61 1.23
C GLY A 76 -11.61 15.26 0.51
N GLY A 77 -12.72 14.51 0.57
CA GLY A 77 -12.90 13.28 -0.20
C GLY A 77 -12.16 12.07 0.36
N THR A 78 -11.63 11.25 -0.55
CA THR A 78 -10.98 9.97 -0.23
C THR A 78 -9.59 9.90 -0.85
N LEU A 79 -8.60 9.42 -0.09
CA LEU A 79 -7.28 9.05 -0.62
C LEU A 79 -7.20 7.54 -0.77
N VAL A 80 -6.90 7.07 -1.98
CA VAL A 80 -6.56 5.67 -2.28
C VAL A 80 -5.05 5.55 -2.24
N VAL A 81 -4.53 4.74 -1.31
CA VAL A 81 -3.08 4.65 -1.02
C VAL A 81 -2.57 3.26 -1.37
N PRO A 82 -2.02 3.05 -2.59
CA PRO A 82 -1.40 1.77 -2.97
C PRO A 82 0.02 1.68 -2.38
N MET A 83 0.16 1.12 -1.19
CA MET A 83 1.46 1.02 -0.53
C MET A 83 1.66 -0.31 0.17
N THR A 84 2.78 -0.99 -0.14
CA THR A 84 3.23 -2.18 0.56
C THR A 84 3.76 -1.80 1.95
N VAL A 85 3.16 -2.33 3.02
CA VAL A 85 3.68 -2.26 4.39
C VAL A 85 3.58 -3.65 4.98
N LEU A 86 4.72 -4.31 5.20
CA LEU A 86 4.80 -5.69 5.68
C LEU A 86 5.30 -5.79 7.13
N VAL A 87 5.83 -4.72 7.68
CA VAL A 87 6.23 -4.63 9.09
C VAL A 87 5.05 -4.11 9.89
N GLU A 88 4.52 -4.96 10.78
CA GLU A 88 3.34 -4.66 11.60
C GLU A 88 3.48 -3.35 12.39
N GLN A 89 4.65 -3.12 13.00
CA GLN A 89 4.92 -1.90 13.74
C GLN A 89 4.75 -0.65 12.87
N TYR A 90 5.20 -0.68 11.61
CA TYR A 90 5.08 0.47 10.71
C TYR A 90 3.62 0.76 10.36
N TRP A 91 2.83 -0.30 10.12
CA TRP A 91 1.40 -0.15 9.94
C TRP A 91 0.72 0.44 11.18
N ARG A 92 1.06 -0.05 12.37
CA ARG A 92 0.51 0.47 13.64
C ARG A 92 0.85 1.94 13.86
N GLU A 93 2.07 2.38 13.53
CA GLU A 93 2.47 3.79 13.62
C GLU A 93 1.66 4.67 12.66
N ILE A 94 1.48 4.23 11.40
CA ILE A 94 0.70 4.96 10.40
C ILE A 94 -0.78 5.01 10.81
N SER A 95 -1.38 3.88 11.14
CA SER A 95 -2.81 3.79 11.49
C SER A 95 -3.13 4.58 12.76
N ALA A 96 -2.27 4.51 13.79
CA ALA A 96 -2.40 5.31 15.00
C ALA A 96 -2.27 6.82 14.71
N GLY A 97 -1.32 7.21 13.85
CA GLY A 97 -1.17 8.60 13.44
C GLY A 97 -2.40 9.14 12.70
N LEU A 98 -2.98 8.36 11.80
CA LEU A 98 -4.23 8.73 11.12
C LEU A 98 -5.41 8.83 12.10
N ALA A 99 -5.52 7.88 13.03
CA ALA A 99 -6.57 7.87 14.06
C ALA A 99 -6.48 9.09 15.00
N GLN A 100 -5.28 9.57 15.36
CA GLN A 100 -5.09 10.80 16.14
C GLN A 100 -5.70 12.03 15.47
N HIS A 101 -5.82 12.02 14.15
CA HIS A 101 -6.45 13.09 13.37
C HIS A 101 -7.89 12.77 12.96
N ALA A 102 -8.51 11.74 13.57
CA ALA A 102 -9.86 11.28 13.26
C ALA A 102 -10.06 10.97 11.75
N ILE A 103 -9.03 10.50 11.06
CA ILE A 103 -9.09 10.11 9.64
C ILE A 103 -9.48 8.63 9.58
N PRO A 104 -10.69 8.29 9.08
CA PRO A 104 -11.10 6.90 8.92
C PRO A 104 -10.24 6.18 7.89
N VAL A 105 -9.88 4.91 8.17
CA VAL A 105 -9.09 4.06 7.28
C VAL A 105 -9.86 2.77 6.99
N ARG A 106 -10.01 2.44 5.72
CA ARG A 106 -10.38 1.10 5.24
C ARG A 106 -9.08 0.45 4.72
N HIS A 107 -8.67 -0.61 5.36
CA HIS A 107 -7.43 -1.32 5.04
C HIS A 107 -7.75 -2.60 4.28
N PHE A 108 -7.33 -2.66 3.03
CA PHE A 108 -7.46 -3.83 2.17
C PHE A 108 -6.08 -4.43 1.89
N VAL A 109 -6.01 -5.74 1.75
CA VAL A 109 -4.84 -6.43 1.24
C VAL A 109 -5.19 -7.16 -0.05
N LEU A 110 -4.51 -6.81 -1.14
CA LEU A 110 -4.59 -7.56 -2.38
C LEU A 110 -3.72 -8.81 -2.24
N HIS A 111 -4.38 -9.94 -2.09
CA HIS A 111 -3.75 -11.25 -1.96
C HIS A 111 -3.74 -11.99 -3.29
N ALA A 112 -2.72 -12.77 -3.54
CA ALA A 112 -2.73 -13.87 -4.51
C ALA A 112 -1.77 -14.96 -4.02
N ASP A 113 -1.97 -16.19 -4.50
CA ASP A 113 -1.03 -17.27 -4.20
C ASP A 113 0.37 -16.97 -4.72
N GLN A 114 1.37 -17.64 -4.15
CA GLN A 114 2.77 -17.36 -4.46
C GLN A 114 3.14 -17.64 -5.92
N ASP A 115 2.56 -18.65 -6.55
CA ASP A 115 2.84 -19.01 -7.94
C ASP A 115 2.28 -17.93 -8.87
N THR A 116 1.07 -17.47 -8.62
CA THR A 116 0.45 -16.34 -9.32
C THR A 116 1.28 -15.07 -9.18
N LEU A 117 1.74 -14.72 -7.96
CA LEU A 117 2.60 -13.56 -7.74
C LEU A 117 3.93 -13.67 -8.49
N ARG A 118 4.60 -14.83 -8.44
CA ARG A 118 5.82 -15.09 -9.21
C ARG A 118 5.60 -14.93 -10.71
N GLY A 119 4.52 -15.53 -11.22
CA GLY A 119 4.15 -15.42 -12.63
C GLY A 119 3.92 -13.99 -13.07
N ARG A 120 3.20 -13.19 -12.26
CA ARG A 120 2.96 -11.77 -12.53
C ARG A 120 4.24 -10.93 -12.50
N ILE A 121 5.14 -11.18 -11.53
CA ILE A 121 6.46 -10.51 -11.48
C ILE A 121 7.33 -10.92 -12.68
N ALA A 122 7.31 -12.19 -13.07
CA ALA A 122 8.07 -12.66 -14.22
C ALA A 122 7.59 -12.05 -15.54
N GLY A 123 6.28 -11.83 -15.68
CA GLY A 123 5.66 -11.25 -16.88
C GLY A 123 5.58 -9.71 -16.88
N ASP A 124 6.09 -9.04 -15.85
CA ASP A 124 6.02 -7.57 -15.77
C ASP A 124 6.93 -6.91 -16.80
N ILE A 125 6.33 -6.09 -17.68
CA ILE A 125 7.01 -5.41 -18.78
C ILE A 125 8.10 -4.43 -18.26
N LEU A 126 7.88 -3.80 -17.12
CA LEU A 126 8.78 -2.78 -16.55
C LEU A 126 9.98 -3.36 -15.78
N GLY A 127 10.00 -4.67 -15.55
CA GLY A 127 11.08 -5.32 -14.82
C GLY A 127 10.82 -6.81 -14.64
N PRO A 128 10.90 -7.60 -15.74
CA PRO A 128 10.65 -9.04 -15.68
C PRO A 128 11.67 -9.72 -14.74
N ASN A 129 11.18 -10.68 -13.95
CA ASN A 129 12.00 -11.45 -13.00
C ASN A 129 12.84 -10.59 -12.03
N SER A 130 12.37 -9.41 -11.66
CA SER A 130 13.11 -8.50 -10.77
C SER A 130 13.45 -9.15 -9.45
N PRO A 131 14.76 -9.36 -9.11
CA PRO A 131 15.16 -9.90 -7.82
C PRO A 131 14.69 -9.05 -6.65
N PHE A 132 14.66 -7.72 -6.83
CA PHE A 132 14.14 -6.79 -5.85
C PHE A 132 12.67 -7.08 -5.52
N ARG A 133 11.83 -7.38 -6.51
CA ARG A 133 10.41 -7.68 -6.28
C ARG A 133 10.20 -9.08 -5.71
N LEU A 134 10.96 -10.05 -6.17
CA LEU A 134 10.88 -11.45 -5.72
C LEU A 134 11.26 -11.61 -4.25
N GLN A 135 12.21 -10.83 -3.74
CA GLN A 135 12.62 -10.88 -2.32
C GLN A 135 11.48 -10.54 -1.34
N TYR A 136 10.42 -9.84 -1.78
CA TYR A 136 9.29 -9.47 -0.93
C TYR A 136 8.21 -10.56 -0.82
N LEU A 137 8.31 -11.65 -1.58
CA LEU A 137 7.30 -12.71 -1.55
C LEU A 137 7.26 -13.43 -0.19
N GLU A 138 8.43 -13.77 0.36
CA GLU A 138 8.52 -14.42 1.67
C GLU A 138 8.12 -13.49 2.83
N PRO A 139 8.64 -12.25 2.92
CA PRO A 139 8.16 -11.27 3.91
C PRO A 139 6.65 -11.03 3.83
N TYR A 140 6.06 -11.03 2.63
CA TYR A 140 4.63 -10.93 2.46
C TYR A 140 3.89 -12.15 3.01
N ALA A 141 4.34 -13.37 2.68
CA ALA A 141 3.73 -14.59 3.18
C ALA A 141 3.76 -14.66 4.72
N GLU A 142 4.86 -14.22 5.32
CA GLU A 142 4.98 -14.13 6.78
C GLU A 142 4.01 -13.09 7.37
N ALA A 143 3.96 -11.89 6.80
CA ALA A 143 3.04 -10.85 7.26
C ALA A 143 1.57 -11.28 7.10
N ALA A 144 1.22 -11.90 5.98
CA ALA A 144 -0.12 -12.42 5.71
C ALA A 144 -0.57 -13.43 6.78
N ARG A 145 0.35 -14.33 7.17
CA ARG A 145 0.08 -15.39 8.15
C ARG A 145 0.02 -14.86 9.59
N THR A 146 0.78 -13.84 9.94
CA THR A 146 0.94 -13.38 11.33
C THR A 146 0.01 -12.25 11.74
N TRP A 147 -0.22 -11.27 10.86
CA TRP A 147 -0.99 -10.08 11.24
C TRP A 147 -1.83 -9.46 10.10
N LEU A 148 -1.31 -9.43 8.86
CA LEU A 148 -1.87 -8.58 7.81
C LEU A 148 -3.30 -9.02 7.42
N HIS A 149 -3.55 -10.33 7.30
CA HIS A 149 -4.89 -10.84 6.99
C HIS A 149 -5.89 -10.73 8.15
N ALA A 150 -5.41 -10.55 9.38
CA ALA A 150 -6.27 -10.29 10.53
C ALA A 150 -6.65 -8.81 10.69
N GLU A 151 -5.79 -7.91 10.21
CA GLU A 151 -5.94 -6.45 10.33
C GLU A 151 -6.56 -5.80 9.08
N ALA A 152 -6.63 -6.51 7.95
CA ALA A 152 -7.09 -5.99 6.68
C ALA A 152 -8.22 -6.83 6.08
N GLU A 153 -9.07 -6.20 5.27
CA GLU A 153 -10.02 -6.90 4.42
C GLU A 153 -9.27 -7.55 3.26
N VAL A 154 -9.31 -8.89 3.18
CA VAL A 154 -8.58 -9.65 2.14
C VAL A 154 -9.38 -9.66 0.85
N VAL A 155 -8.76 -9.17 -0.22
CA VAL A 155 -9.26 -9.30 -1.60
C VAL A 155 -8.38 -10.30 -2.32
N ASP A 156 -8.85 -11.52 -2.49
CA ASP A 156 -8.10 -12.56 -3.22
C ASP A 156 -8.16 -12.31 -4.72
N THR A 157 -7.04 -11.87 -5.27
CA THR A 157 -6.88 -11.55 -6.68
C THR A 157 -6.31 -12.68 -7.51
N THR A 158 -6.17 -13.90 -6.95
CA THR A 158 -5.60 -15.06 -7.68
C THR A 158 -6.33 -15.28 -9.01
N HIS A 159 -7.66 -15.19 -8.98
CA HIS A 159 -8.53 -15.38 -10.14
C HIS A 159 -9.33 -14.13 -10.56
N LEU A 160 -9.17 -13.01 -9.84
CA LEU A 160 -9.84 -11.76 -10.17
C LEU A 160 -9.00 -10.91 -11.13
N THR A 161 -9.70 -10.26 -12.05
CA THR A 161 -9.12 -9.14 -12.80
C THR A 161 -8.96 -7.92 -11.89
N PRO A 162 -8.07 -6.97 -12.22
CA PRO A 162 -7.96 -5.71 -11.46
C PRO A 162 -9.28 -4.93 -11.38
N ALA A 163 -10.13 -5.02 -12.41
CA ALA A 163 -11.43 -4.35 -12.42
C ALA A 163 -12.42 -4.99 -11.43
N GLU A 164 -12.48 -6.30 -11.34
CA GLU A 164 -13.30 -7.02 -10.37
C GLU A 164 -12.84 -6.75 -8.93
N ALA A 165 -11.53 -6.76 -8.70
CA ALA A 165 -10.97 -6.39 -7.39
C ALA A 165 -11.30 -4.95 -7.00
N ALA A 166 -11.20 -4.01 -7.94
CA ALA A 166 -11.55 -2.61 -7.71
C ALA A 166 -13.03 -2.41 -7.40
N LEU A 167 -13.92 -3.13 -8.09
CA LEU A 167 -15.36 -3.10 -7.84
C LEU A 167 -15.68 -3.62 -6.43
N GLN A 168 -15.11 -4.76 -6.05
CA GLN A 168 -15.29 -5.33 -4.70
C GLN A 168 -14.86 -4.33 -3.61
N ILE A 169 -13.71 -3.68 -3.77
CA ILE A 169 -13.21 -2.66 -2.83
C ILE A 169 -14.16 -1.46 -2.79
N ALA A 170 -14.57 -0.94 -3.95
CA ALA A 170 -15.44 0.24 -4.00
C ALA A 170 -16.81 -0.03 -3.38
N GLU A 171 -17.37 -1.23 -3.53
CA GLU A 171 -18.62 -1.65 -2.88
C GLU A 171 -18.44 -1.74 -1.35
N ALA A 172 -17.36 -2.35 -0.88
CA ALA A 172 -17.05 -2.45 0.55
C ALA A 172 -16.87 -1.05 1.20
N VAL A 173 -16.31 -0.09 0.50
CA VAL A 173 -16.12 1.29 1.01
C VAL A 173 -17.45 2.05 1.14
N LYS A 174 -18.46 1.73 0.34
CA LYS A 174 -19.78 2.38 0.35
C LYS A 174 -20.72 1.85 1.43
N GLY A 175 -20.53 0.62 1.87
CA GLY A 175 -21.32 -0.05 2.93
C GLY A 175 -20.81 0.30 4.31
#